data_12dd6ac5b5ccffa0e25167c02dbe4ed8
#
_entry.id   12dd6ac5b5ccffa0e25167c02dbe4ed8
#
_cell.length_a   1.000
_cell.length_b   1.000
_cell.length_c   1.000
_cell.angle_alpha   90.00
_cell.angle_beta   90.00
_cell.angle_gamma   90.00
#
_symmetry.space_group_name_H-M   'P 1'
#
loop_
_entity.id
_entity.type
_entity.pdbx_description
1 polymer ?
#
loop_
_entity_poly.entity_id
_entity_poly.type
_entity_poly.pdbx_seq_one_letter_code
_entity_poly.pdbx_strand_id
1 'polypeptide(L)'
;MRKIVIILCTLDVILMALSVVLYLDEDRMAPVIHMEEMQIEYQDGMTDAELLSGVTATDETDGDVTGSLVVEKVSEVGDGMVIVTFGARDASNNVVKASRVMTE
;
A
#
# COMPACT_ATOMS: atom_id res chain seq x y z
N MET A 1 3.94 -32.25 41.05
CA MET A 1 2.88 -31.90 40.07
C MET A 1 2.41 -30.45 40.17
N ARG A 2 2.16 -29.91 41.32
CA ARG A 2 1.68 -28.50 41.46
C ARG A 2 2.67 -27.47 40.87
N LYS A 3 3.97 -27.65 41.05
CA LYS A 3 5.00 -26.74 40.53
C LYS A 3 5.07 -26.75 39.02
N ILE A 4 4.89 -27.91 38.37
CA ILE A 4 4.89 -28.06 36.93
C ILE A 4 3.68 -27.36 36.32
N VAL A 5 2.50 -27.52 36.92
CA VAL A 5 1.27 -26.88 36.46
C VAL A 5 1.39 -25.36 36.55
N ILE A 6 1.95 -24.83 37.64
CA ILE A 6 2.15 -23.38 37.81
C ILE A 6 3.14 -22.84 36.76
N ILE A 7 4.22 -23.55 36.49
CA ILE A 7 5.21 -23.16 35.49
C ILE A 7 4.57 -23.14 34.11
N LEU A 8 3.79 -24.15 33.73
CA LEU A 8 3.10 -24.21 32.46
C LEU A 8 2.09 -23.10 32.28
N CYS A 9 1.28 -22.81 33.30
CA CYS A 9 0.29 -21.73 33.29
C CYS A 9 0.98 -20.36 33.14
N THR A 10 2.08 -20.13 33.82
CA THR A 10 2.85 -18.89 33.74
C THR A 10 3.43 -18.72 32.33
N LEU A 11 3.97 -19.79 31.75
CA LEU A 11 4.50 -19.76 30.40
C LEU A 11 3.42 -19.44 29.36
N ASP A 12 2.23 -20.02 29.49
CA ASP A 12 1.10 -19.74 28.62
C ASP A 12 0.69 -18.26 28.65
N VAL A 13 0.62 -17.67 29.85
CA VAL A 13 0.29 -16.25 30.01
C VAL A 13 1.33 -15.36 29.33
N ILE A 14 2.61 -15.68 29.47
CA ILE A 14 3.70 -14.93 28.81
C ILE A 14 3.59 -15.02 27.30
N LEU A 15 3.32 -16.20 26.75
CA LEU A 15 3.17 -16.41 25.31
C LEU A 15 1.96 -15.65 24.76
N MET A 16 0.84 -15.65 25.49
CA MET A 16 -0.34 -14.88 25.09
C MET A 16 -0.08 -13.38 25.10
N ALA A 17 0.58 -12.85 26.13
CA ALA A 17 0.92 -11.45 26.21
C ALA A 17 1.85 -11.03 25.07
N LEU A 18 2.87 -11.84 24.76
CA LEU A 18 3.78 -11.59 23.64
C LEU A 18 3.05 -11.59 22.31
N SER A 19 2.12 -12.51 22.09
CA SER A 19 1.31 -12.57 20.88
C SER A 19 0.45 -11.33 20.69
N VAL A 20 -0.15 -10.81 21.76
CA VAL A 20 -0.95 -9.57 21.72
C VAL A 20 -0.07 -8.38 21.37
N VAL A 21 1.11 -8.25 21.98
CA VAL A 21 2.05 -7.16 21.66
C VAL A 21 2.47 -7.21 20.21
N LEU A 22 2.85 -8.35 19.68
CA LEU A 22 3.22 -8.51 18.27
C LEU A 22 2.06 -8.18 17.34
N TYR A 23 0.84 -8.55 17.71
CA TYR A 23 -0.35 -8.26 16.93
C TYR A 23 -0.65 -6.75 16.90
N LEU A 24 -0.48 -6.05 18.01
CA LEU A 24 -0.71 -4.60 18.10
C LEU A 24 0.37 -3.79 17.38
N ASP A 25 1.59 -4.30 17.30
CA ASP A 25 2.70 -3.66 16.60
C ASP A 25 2.64 -3.89 15.08
N GLU A 26 1.77 -4.78 14.61
CA GLU A 26 1.63 -5.05 13.18
C GLU A 26 1.05 -3.84 12.45
N ASP A 27 1.73 -3.42 11.38
CA ASP A 27 1.25 -2.35 10.52
C ASP A 27 0.03 -2.83 9.72
N ARG A 28 -1.10 -2.17 9.93
CA ARG A 28 -2.37 -2.48 9.26
C ARG A 28 -2.90 -1.33 8.42
N MET A 29 -2.17 -0.24 8.37
CA MET A 29 -2.57 0.91 7.59
C MET A 29 -1.97 0.83 6.20
N ALA A 30 -2.81 0.96 5.19
CA ALA A 30 -2.36 1.05 3.81
C ALA A 30 -1.61 2.37 3.58
N PRO A 31 -0.66 2.39 2.63
CA PRO A 31 -0.02 3.64 2.25
C PRO A 31 -1.01 4.63 1.65
N VAL A 32 -0.63 5.89 1.60
CA VAL A 32 -1.42 6.96 0.99
C VAL A 32 -0.76 7.37 -0.32
N ILE A 33 -1.54 7.42 -1.37
CA ILE A 33 -1.08 7.86 -2.69
C ILE A 33 -1.37 9.36 -2.81
N HIS A 34 -0.33 10.12 -3.19
CA HIS A 34 -0.43 11.56 -3.44
C HIS A 34 -0.22 11.81 -4.93
N MET A 35 -1.13 12.58 -5.53
CA MET A 35 -1.03 12.97 -6.93
C MET A 35 -0.94 14.49 -7.02
N GLU A 36 0.06 14.98 -7.73
CA GLU A 36 0.10 16.39 -8.08
C GLU A 36 -0.97 16.72 -9.12
N GLU A 37 -1.56 17.91 -9.01
CA GLU A 37 -2.47 18.41 -10.04
C GLU A 37 -1.67 18.79 -11.29
N MET A 38 -1.52 17.81 -12.17
CA MET A 38 -0.84 18.00 -13.45
C MET A 38 -1.79 17.56 -14.55
N GLN A 39 -1.85 18.36 -15.62
CA GLN A 39 -2.51 17.94 -16.85
C GLN A 39 -1.48 17.22 -17.71
N ILE A 40 -1.58 15.91 -17.75
CA ILE A 40 -0.74 15.09 -18.61
C ILE A 40 -1.61 14.53 -19.72
N GLU A 41 -1.19 14.76 -20.94
CA GLU A 41 -1.84 14.20 -22.11
C GLU A 41 -1.41 12.76 -22.30
N TYR A 42 -2.39 11.87 -22.46
CA TYR A 42 -2.12 10.46 -22.69
C TYR A 42 -1.72 10.25 -24.16
N GLN A 43 -0.65 9.47 -24.34
CA GLN A 43 -0.20 9.05 -25.65
C GLN A 43 0.04 7.55 -25.66
N ASP A 44 -0.28 6.89 -26.76
CA ASP A 44 0.00 5.47 -26.92
C ASP A 44 1.50 5.22 -26.78
N GLY A 45 1.85 4.17 -26.05
CA GLY A 45 3.23 3.80 -25.82
C GLY A 45 3.90 4.50 -24.65
N MET A 46 3.16 5.25 -23.84
CA MET A 46 3.70 5.83 -22.60
C MET A 46 4.23 4.74 -21.67
N THR A 47 5.39 4.98 -21.10
CA THR A 47 5.96 4.09 -20.09
C THR A 47 5.22 4.22 -18.76
N ASP A 48 5.36 3.22 -17.90
CA ASP A 48 4.79 3.28 -16.55
C ASP A 48 5.30 4.49 -15.77
N ALA A 49 6.59 4.83 -15.92
CA ALA A 49 7.16 6.01 -15.28
C ALA A 49 6.49 7.30 -15.74
N GLU A 50 6.15 7.42 -17.02
CA GLU A 50 5.43 8.58 -17.54
C GLU A 50 4.00 8.64 -17.03
N LEU A 51 3.32 7.49 -16.94
CA LEU A 51 1.96 7.40 -16.40
C LEU A 51 1.91 7.72 -14.91
N LEU A 52 3.01 7.50 -14.17
CA LEU A 52 3.13 7.77 -12.75
C LEU A 52 3.77 9.14 -12.45
N SER A 53 3.96 9.99 -13.45
CA SER A 53 4.53 11.33 -13.24
C SER A 53 3.73 12.13 -12.20
N GLY A 54 4.41 12.68 -11.21
CA GLY A 54 3.77 13.44 -10.14
C GLY A 54 3.02 12.60 -9.11
N VAL A 55 3.15 11.27 -9.16
CA VAL A 55 2.52 10.36 -8.21
C VAL A 55 3.56 9.87 -7.21
N THR A 56 3.25 9.99 -5.94
CA THR A 56 4.08 9.49 -4.85
C THR A 56 3.23 8.69 -3.87
N ALA A 57 3.86 7.86 -3.07
CA ALA A 57 3.17 7.12 -2.03
C ALA A 57 3.98 7.16 -0.74
N THR A 58 3.28 7.36 0.37
CA THR A 58 3.89 7.39 1.71
C THR A 58 3.12 6.48 2.65
N ASP A 59 3.83 5.91 3.61
CA ASP A 59 3.27 5.07 4.65
C ASP A 59 3.69 5.61 6.02
N GLU A 60 2.78 5.56 6.98
CA GLU A 60 3.05 6.06 8.32
C GLU A 60 4.19 5.32 9.02
N THR A 61 4.32 4.02 8.75
CA THR A 61 5.35 3.18 9.35
C THR A 61 6.62 3.13 8.51
N ASP A 62 6.48 2.95 7.20
CA ASP A 62 7.62 2.68 6.30
C ASP A 62 8.17 3.95 5.61
N GLY A 63 7.47 5.07 5.74
CA GLY A 63 7.87 6.33 5.11
C GLY A 63 7.58 6.36 3.61
N ASP A 64 8.55 6.70 2.80
CA ASP A 64 8.39 6.79 1.34
C ASP A 64 8.35 5.39 0.72
N VAL A 65 7.21 5.03 0.15
CA VAL A 65 6.99 3.76 -0.56
C VAL A 65 6.69 3.99 -2.04
N THR A 66 7.09 5.13 -2.58
CA THR A 66 6.88 5.49 -3.99
C THR A 66 7.44 4.43 -4.93
N GLY A 67 8.56 3.79 -4.56
CA GLY A 67 9.13 2.71 -5.35
C GLY A 67 8.25 1.47 -5.51
N SER A 68 7.20 1.33 -4.70
CA SER A 68 6.23 0.23 -4.82
C SER A 68 5.11 0.51 -5.81
N LEU A 69 5.01 1.73 -6.33
CA LEU A 69 3.96 2.10 -7.29
C LEU A 69 4.07 1.28 -8.56
N VAL A 70 2.94 0.72 -8.98
CA VAL A 70 2.80 -0.03 -10.23
C VAL A 70 1.55 0.42 -10.96
N VAL A 71 1.61 0.47 -12.27
CA VAL A 71 0.42 0.67 -13.11
C VAL A 71 -0.25 -0.68 -13.29
N GLU A 72 -1.49 -0.78 -12.84
CA GLU A 72 -2.25 -2.02 -12.93
C GLU A 72 -3.09 -2.11 -14.19
N LYS A 73 -3.66 -0.97 -14.62
CA LYS A 73 -4.60 -0.96 -15.73
C LYS A 73 -4.65 0.42 -16.37
N VAL A 74 -4.79 0.42 -17.69
CA VAL A 74 -5.09 1.60 -18.49
C VAL A 74 -6.37 1.30 -19.26
N SER A 75 -7.40 2.12 -19.10
CA SER A 75 -8.71 1.90 -19.71
C SER A 75 -9.15 3.12 -20.49
N GLU A 76 -9.44 2.95 -21.78
CA GLU A 76 -10.09 3.97 -22.57
C GLU A 76 -11.59 3.95 -22.29
N VAL A 77 -12.16 5.11 -21.92
CA VAL A 77 -13.57 5.23 -21.55
C VAL A 77 -14.40 6.06 -22.54
N GLY A 78 -13.83 6.42 -23.68
CA GLY A 78 -14.46 7.25 -24.67
C GLY A 78 -14.26 8.75 -24.42
N ASP A 79 -14.74 9.58 -25.33
CA ASP A 79 -14.65 11.05 -25.25
C ASP A 79 -13.22 11.59 -25.08
N GLY A 80 -12.21 10.84 -25.53
CA GLY A 80 -10.82 11.24 -25.40
C GLY A 80 -10.29 11.13 -23.98
N MET A 81 -10.91 10.31 -23.13
CA MET A 81 -10.48 10.11 -21.73
C MET A 81 -9.93 8.71 -21.52
N VAL A 82 -8.87 8.64 -20.72
CA VAL A 82 -8.21 7.40 -20.33
C VAL A 82 -8.10 7.38 -18.81
N ILE A 83 -8.51 6.27 -18.19
CA ILE A 83 -8.35 6.07 -16.76
C ILE A 83 -7.14 5.17 -16.52
N VAL A 84 -6.18 5.67 -15.76
CA VAL A 84 -4.99 4.92 -15.32
C VAL A 84 -5.17 4.52 -13.88
N THR A 85 -5.16 3.23 -13.61
CA THR A 85 -5.26 2.68 -12.25
C THR A 85 -3.89 2.19 -11.80
N PHE A 86 -3.49 2.57 -10.61
CA PHE A 86 -2.19 2.19 -10.04
C PHE A 86 -2.34 1.81 -8.59
N GLY A 87 -1.35 1.12 -8.08
CA GLY A 87 -1.33 0.65 -6.72
C GLY A 87 0.02 0.88 -6.06
N ALA A 88 0.00 1.02 -4.74
CA ALA A 88 1.19 1.07 -3.91
C ALA A 88 1.03 0.10 -2.74
N ARG A 89 2.13 -0.36 -2.20
CA ARG A 89 2.14 -1.26 -1.05
C ARG A 89 3.25 -0.88 -0.08
N ASP A 90 3.07 -1.24 1.18
CA ASP A 90 4.10 -1.13 2.20
C ASP A 90 4.82 -2.47 2.42
N ALA A 91 5.76 -2.49 3.36
CA ALA A 91 6.53 -3.70 3.69
C ALA A 91 5.67 -4.78 4.35
N SER A 92 4.51 -4.42 4.91
CA SER A 92 3.56 -5.35 5.54
C SER A 92 2.49 -5.86 4.57
N ASN A 93 2.63 -5.57 3.27
CA ASN A 93 1.70 -5.95 2.20
C ASN A 93 0.31 -5.31 2.29
N ASN A 94 0.20 -4.18 2.97
CA ASN A 94 -1.00 -3.36 2.88
C ASN A 94 -0.99 -2.64 1.53
N VAL A 95 -2.08 -2.76 0.78
CA VAL A 95 -2.18 -2.26 -0.59
C VAL A 95 -3.23 -1.16 -0.67
N VAL A 96 -2.91 -0.10 -1.39
CA VAL A 96 -3.86 0.96 -1.75
C VAL A 96 -3.88 1.11 -3.27
N LYS A 97 -5.05 1.40 -3.81
CA LYS A 97 -5.24 1.65 -5.25
C LYS A 97 -5.81 3.05 -5.46
N ALA A 98 -5.42 3.66 -6.54
CA ALA A 98 -5.93 4.95 -6.95
C ALA A 98 -5.99 5.02 -8.47
N SER A 99 -6.75 5.97 -8.99
CA SER A 99 -6.88 6.17 -10.43
C SER A 99 -6.77 7.64 -10.74
N ARG A 100 -6.26 7.93 -11.94
CA ARG A 100 -6.28 9.28 -12.49
C ARG A 100 -6.87 9.26 -13.88
N VAL A 101 -7.52 10.36 -14.25
CA VAL A 101 -8.07 10.55 -15.60
C VAL A 101 -7.07 11.38 -16.39
N MET A 102 -6.71 10.88 -17.57
CA MET A 102 -5.86 11.58 -18.53
C MET A 102 -6.66 11.81 -19.80
N THR A 103 -6.37 12.89 -20.50
CA THR A 103 -6.99 13.21 -21.79
C THR A 103 -6.04 12.84 -22.93
N GLU A 104 -6.61 12.30 -23.99
CA GLU A 104 -5.85 12.07 -25.24
C GLU A 104 -5.73 13.34 -26.08
#